data_1c97b7bd11ea96c5801d92b54a56d939
#
_entry.id   1c97b7bd11ea96c5801d92b54a56d939
#
_cell.length_a   1.000
_cell.length_b   1.000
_cell.length_c   1.000
_cell.angle_alpha   90.00
_cell.angle_beta   90.00
_cell.angle_gamma   90.00
#
_symmetry.space_group_name_H-M   'P 1'
#
loop_
_entity.id
_entity.type
_entity.pdbx_description
1 polymer ?
#
loop_
_entity_poly.entity_id
_entity_poly.type
_entity_poly.pdbx_seq_one_letter_code
_entity_poly.pdbx_strand_id
1 'polypeptide(L)'
;MASTTNLTDIAKKFVGISTLKFSNNPTGDIATIEWDYIVPIVRDSLSFNPSDVTFNNSYIHGQRTPYTSVLGEGSEIPLSFNVPTIDDTTLAWLLKKVEAIKTVSAGSTGSYKCTGVKLSEPKIIKGTAMIISEDEQYCMIIRNLKGAAVPIMDNISTTPIAFKVSTVLQSISDDAEGEVYFGTYEAGA
;
A
#
# COMPACT_ATOMS: atom_id res chain seq x y z
N MET A 1 -38.90 -6.02 0.89
CA MET A 1 -38.26 -6.76 -0.21
C MET A 1 -36.78 -6.57 -0.09
N ALA A 2 -36.01 -7.66 0.10
CA ALA A 2 -34.55 -7.55 0.15
C ALA A 2 -34.07 -7.22 -1.26
N SER A 3 -33.34 -6.11 -1.42
CA SER A 3 -32.68 -5.77 -2.67
C SER A 3 -31.57 -6.80 -2.91
N THR A 4 -31.71 -7.60 -3.94
CA THR A 4 -30.65 -8.53 -4.35
C THR A 4 -29.59 -7.71 -5.05
N THR A 5 -28.52 -7.34 -4.33
CA THR A 5 -27.37 -6.66 -4.93
C THR A 5 -26.68 -7.64 -5.88
N ASN A 6 -26.61 -7.31 -7.15
CA ASN A 6 -25.95 -8.14 -8.14
C ASN A 6 -24.43 -7.99 -7.96
N LEU A 7 -23.76 -9.04 -7.46
CA LEU A 7 -22.31 -9.05 -7.25
C LEU A 7 -21.50 -8.74 -8.53
N THR A 8 -22.08 -9.02 -9.70
CA THR A 8 -21.46 -8.70 -10.99
C THR A 8 -21.30 -7.19 -11.20
N ASP A 9 -22.23 -6.38 -10.68
CA ASP A 9 -22.14 -4.92 -10.78
C ASP A 9 -21.09 -4.33 -9.82
N ILE A 10 -20.90 -4.97 -8.66
CA ILE A 10 -19.84 -4.59 -7.72
C ILE A 10 -18.46 -4.89 -8.32
N ALA A 11 -18.29 -6.05 -8.96
CA ALA A 11 -17.03 -6.44 -9.58
C ALA A 11 -16.63 -5.52 -10.76
N LYS A 12 -17.57 -4.93 -11.46
CA LYS A 12 -17.32 -3.97 -12.55
C LYS A 12 -16.91 -2.58 -12.06
N LYS A 13 -17.19 -2.25 -10.82
CA LYS A 13 -17.11 -0.89 -10.30
C LYS A 13 -15.75 -0.52 -9.69
N PHE A 14 -14.92 -1.50 -9.34
CA PHE A 14 -13.57 -1.26 -8.82
C PHE A 14 -12.52 -1.69 -9.86
N VAL A 15 -12.46 -0.98 -10.97
CA VAL A 15 -11.52 -1.24 -12.07
C VAL A 15 -10.56 -0.06 -12.19
N GLY A 16 -9.27 -0.36 -12.21
CA GLY A 16 -8.23 0.66 -12.30
C GLY A 16 -8.04 1.45 -10.98
N ILE A 17 -7.05 2.29 -10.96
CA ILE A 17 -6.71 3.14 -9.81
C ILE A 17 -6.38 4.52 -10.32
N SER A 18 -7.11 5.54 -9.84
CA SER A 18 -6.79 6.93 -10.15
C SER A 18 -5.79 7.50 -9.16
N THR A 19 -5.98 7.26 -7.88
CA THR A 19 -5.23 7.93 -6.82
C THR A 19 -4.99 7.00 -5.63
N LEU A 20 -3.78 7.04 -5.10
CA LEU A 20 -3.43 6.51 -3.79
C LEU A 20 -3.21 7.68 -2.83
N LYS A 21 -3.93 7.71 -1.72
CA LYS A 21 -3.66 8.61 -0.60
C LYS A 21 -3.06 7.83 0.56
N PHE A 22 -2.15 8.45 1.29
CA PHE A 22 -1.49 7.81 2.43
C PHE A 22 -1.49 8.75 3.64
N SER A 23 -1.81 8.19 4.81
CA SER A 23 -1.71 8.86 6.10
C SER A 23 -0.69 8.14 6.97
N ASN A 24 0.14 8.89 7.67
CA ASN A 24 1.10 8.34 8.64
C ASN A 24 0.44 7.84 9.93
N ASN A 25 -0.88 7.98 10.05
CA ASN A 25 -1.64 7.47 11.17
C ASN A 25 -2.16 6.04 10.88
N PRO A 26 -1.61 4.99 11.51
CA PRO A 26 -1.98 3.61 11.21
C PRO A 26 -3.35 3.19 11.81
N THR A 27 -3.80 3.85 12.88
CA THR A 27 -4.99 3.45 13.66
C THR A 27 -5.98 4.61 13.87
N GLY A 28 -5.85 5.69 13.09
CA GLY A 28 -6.76 6.84 13.18
C GLY A 28 -8.19 6.47 12.81
N ASP A 29 -9.15 7.18 13.39
CA ASP A 29 -10.55 7.08 13.00
C ASP A 29 -10.71 7.45 11.52
N ILE A 30 -11.32 6.56 10.74
CA ILE A 30 -11.49 6.73 9.30
C ILE A 30 -12.30 7.97 8.96
N ALA A 31 -13.26 8.34 9.81
CA ALA A 31 -14.11 9.51 9.59
C ALA A 31 -13.35 10.83 9.70
N THR A 32 -12.23 10.85 10.42
CA THR A 32 -11.46 12.08 10.71
C THR A 32 -10.00 12.01 10.25
N ILE A 33 -9.62 10.96 9.53
CA ILE A 33 -8.23 10.76 9.10
C ILE A 33 -7.80 11.85 8.11
N GLU A 34 -6.67 12.48 8.40
CA GLU A 34 -6.02 13.42 7.49
C GLU A 34 -5.05 12.66 6.57
N TRP A 35 -5.07 12.99 5.29
CA TRP A 35 -4.21 12.39 4.28
C TRP A 35 -2.95 13.21 4.08
N ASP A 36 -1.82 12.72 4.59
CA ASP A 36 -0.54 13.42 4.52
C ASP A 36 0.03 13.49 3.10
N TYR A 37 -0.25 12.47 2.29
CA TYR A 37 0.33 12.34 0.96
C TYR A 37 -0.71 11.91 -0.07
N ILE A 38 -0.65 12.54 -1.24
CA ILE A 38 -1.22 12.00 -2.48
C ILE A 38 -0.06 11.36 -3.21
N VAL A 39 -0.08 10.04 -3.34
CA VAL A 39 1.06 9.25 -3.81
C VAL A 39 0.88 8.95 -5.29
N PRO A 40 1.73 9.49 -6.16
CA PRO A 40 1.77 9.05 -7.54
C PRO A 40 2.28 7.60 -7.59
N ILE A 41 1.61 6.76 -8.35
CA ILE A 41 2.02 5.36 -8.53
C ILE A 41 2.31 5.07 -9.98
N VAL A 42 3.28 4.20 -10.23
CA VAL A 42 3.53 3.67 -11.57
C VAL A 42 2.34 2.81 -11.97
N ARG A 43 1.85 3.02 -13.19
CA ARG A 43 0.74 2.23 -13.72
C ARG A 43 1.01 0.73 -13.59
N ASP A 44 -0.03 -0.02 -13.21
CA ASP A 44 0.00 -1.48 -13.05
C ASP A 44 0.98 -2.01 -11.96
N SER A 45 1.52 -1.13 -11.11
CA SER A 45 2.46 -1.52 -10.05
C SER A 45 1.79 -1.81 -8.70
N LEU A 46 0.53 -1.41 -8.50
CA LEU A 46 -0.16 -1.65 -7.25
C LEU A 46 -0.66 -3.10 -7.18
N SER A 47 -0.29 -3.77 -6.12
CA SER A 47 -0.74 -5.12 -5.81
C SER A 47 -1.18 -5.20 -4.35
N PHE A 48 -2.41 -5.63 -4.15
CA PHE A 48 -2.96 -6.02 -2.84
C PHE A 48 -3.44 -7.45 -2.98
N ASN A 49 -2.66 -8.39 -2.49
CA ASN A 49 -2.92 -9.81 -2.71
C ASN A 49 -2.88 -10.57 -1.38
N PRO A 50 -4.01 -10.60 -0.66
CA PRO A 50 -4.16 -11.45 0.51
C PRO A 50 -3.89 -12.90 0.11
N SER A 51 -3.13 -13.62 0.91
CA SER A 51 -2.86 -15.02 0.66
C SER A 51 -4.13 -15.86 0.83
N ASP A 52 -4.17 -17.00 0.14
CA ASP A 52 -5.28 -17.94 0.26
C ASP A 52 -5.43 -18.44 1.70
N VAL A 53 -6.68 -18.63 2.10
CA VAL A 53 -7.01 -19.22 3.38
C VAL A 53 -6.63 -20.70 3.36
N THR A 54 -5.77 -21.09 4.28
CA THR A 54 -5.37 -22.50 4.46
C THR A 54 -6.14 -23.14 5.60
N PHE A 55 -6.50 -24.41 5.44
CA PHE A 55 -7.15 -25.19 6.46
C PHE A 55 -6.26 -26.38 6.87
N ASN A 56 -6.01 -26.50 8.16
CA ASN A 56 -5.38 -27.68 8.73
C ASN A 56 -6.45 -28.74 8.97
N ASN A 57 -6.45 -29.77 8.12
CA ASN A 57 -7.46 -30.82 8.14
C ASN A 57 -6.94 -32.04 8.88
N SER A 58 -7.72 -32.56 9.82
CA SER A 58 -7.45 -33.84 10.48
C SER A 58 -8.40 -34.90 9.95
N TYR A 59 -7.87 -36.08 9.66
CA TYR A 59 -8.62 -37.21 9.07
C TYR A 59 -8.62 -38.40 10.01
N ILE A 60 -9.76 -39.12 10.06
CA ILE A 60 -9.84 -40.43 10.67
C ILE A 60 -9.45 -41.48 9.62
N HIS A 61 -8.72 -42.51 10.04
CA HIS A 61 -8.31 -43.58 9.16
C HIS A 61 -9.49 -44.20 8.37
N GLY A 62 -9.37 -44.24 7.05
CA GLY A 62 -10.43 -44.76 6.17
C GLY A 62 -11.48 -43.76 5.72
N GLN A 63 -11.48 -42.53 6.21
CA GLN A 63 -12.38 -41.47 5.74
C GLN A 63 -11.71 -40.55 4.73
N ARG A 64 -12.43 -40.15 3.69
CA ARG A 64 -11.95 -39.19 2.67
C ARG A 64 -12.26 -37.74 3.02
N THR A 65 -13.23 -37.51 3.91
CA THR A 65 -13.60 -36.18 4.40
C THR A 65 -12.90 -35.89 5.72
N PRO A 66 -12.43 -34.66 5.94
CA PRO A 66 -11.78 -34.30 7.18
C PRO A 66 -12.77 -34.42 8.36
N TYR A 67 -12.30 -34.96 9.48
CA TYR A 67 -13.05 -35.00 10.72
C TYR A 67 -13.14 -33.61 11.37
N THR A 68 -12.04 -32.87 11.33
CA THR A 68 -11.98 -31.46 11.75
C THR A 68 -11.17 -30.67 10.75
N SER A 69 -11.60 -29.42 10.55
CA SER A 69 -10.86 -28.42 9.76
C SER A 69 -10.67 -27.21 10.67
N VAL A 70 -9.42 -26.84 10.91
CA VAL A 70 -9.07 -25.65 11.68
C VAL A 70 -8.43 -24.66 10.72
N LEU A 71 -8.82 -23.39 10.84
CA LEU A 71 -8.20 -22.31 10.09
C LEU A 71 -6.69 -22.31 10.38
N GLY A 72 -5.89 -22.38 9.34
CA GLY A 72 -4.44 -22.25 9.45
C GLY A 72 -4.04 -20.87 9.96
N GLU A 73 -2.81 -20.74 10.41
CA GLU A 73 -2.26 -19.43 10.77
C GLU A 73 -2.39 -18.49 9.58
N GLY A 74 -2.85 -17.26 9.86
CA GLY A 74 -3.05 -16.24 8.84
C GLY A 74 -1.72 -15.92 8.17
N SER A 75 -1.71 -15.89 6.85
CA SER A 75 -0.56 -15.44 6.08
C SER A 75 -0.54 -13.91 5.99
N GLU A 76 0.62 -13.36 5.69
CA GLU A 76 0.79 -11.92 5.49
C GLU A 76 -0.13 -11.40 4.39
N ILE A 77 -0.70 -10.22 4.60
CA ILE A 77 -1.52 -9.52 3.61
C ILE A 77 -0.68 -8.35 3.07
N PRO A 78 0.04 -8.56 1.96
CA PRO A 78 0.92 -7.54 1.42
C PRO A 78 0.16 -6.52 0.58
N LEU A 79 0.56 -5.25 0.72
CA LEU A 79 0.27 -4.17 -0.21
C LEU A 79 1.60 -3.66 -0.76
N SER A 80 1.76 -3.66 -2.07
CA SER A 80 2.96 -3.12 -2.73
C SER A 80 2.61 -2.22 -3.90
N PHE A 81 3.42 -1.20 -4.12
CA PHE A 81 3.30 -0.26 -5.24
C PHE A 81 4.63 0.44 -5.52
N ASN A 82 4.79 1.00 -6.71
CA ASN A 82 5.97 1.74 -7.11
C ASN A 82 5.67 3.23 -7.20
N VAL A 83 6.50 4.04 -6.58
CA VAL A 83 6.41 5.50 -6.58
C VAL A 83 7.47 6.07 -7.52
N PRO A 84 7.11 6.76 -8.64
CA PRO A 84 8.05 7.17 -9.70
C PRO A 84 8.67 8.54 -9.45
N THR A 85 8.85 8.97 -8.22
CA THR A 85 9.34 10.31 -7.92
C THR A 85 10.59 10.30 -7.06
N ILE A 86 11.42 11.31 -7.25
CA ILE A 86 12.65 11.54 -6.50
C ILE A 86 12.68 12.92 -5.83
N ASP A 87 11.53 13.57 -5.68
CA ASP A 87 11.46 14.84 -4.96
C ASP A 87 11.80 14.70 -3.47
N ASP A 88 12.20 15.78 -2.85
CA ASP A 88 12.73 15.80 -1.48
C ASP A 88 11.69 15.35 -0.43
N THR A 89 10.41 15.65 -0.66
CA THR A 89 9.30 15.27 0.22
C THR A 89 9.06 13.77 0.17
N THR A 90 8.99 13.21 -1.03
CA THR A 90 8.82 11.77 -1.24
C THR A 90 10.01 10.98 -0.71
N LEU A 91 11.25 11.47 -0.95
CA LEU A 91 12.44 10.85 -0.38
C LEU A 91 12.42 10.85 1.16
N ALA A 92 12.00 11.96 1.78
CA ALA A 92 11.90 12.06 3.24
C ALA A 92 10.81 11.15 3.82
N TRP A 93 9.75 10.91 3.07
CA TRP A 93 8.71 9.97 3.44
C TRP A 93 9.16 8.51 3.33
N LEU A 94 9.75 8.14 2.20
CA LEU A 94 10.10 6.76 1.88
C LEU A 94 11.39 6.27 2.52
N LEU A 95 12.40 7.14 2.66
CA LEU A 95 13.75 6.77 3.06
C LEU A 95 14.21 7.56 4.29
N LYS A 96 15.22 7.01 4.97
CA LYS A 96 15.90 7.71 6.07
C LYS A 96 16.82 8.77 5.49
N LYS A 97 16.39 10.04 5.54
CA LYS A 97 17.21 11.18 5.17
C LYS A 97 18.35 11.40 6.19
N VAL A 98 19.57 11.56 5.72
CA VAL A 98 20.75 11.68 6.60
C VAL A 98 21.22 13.11 6.73
N GLU A 99 21.13 13.88 5.64
CA GLU A 99 21.70 15.20 5.56
C GLU A 99 20.83 16.20 4.81
N ALA A 100 21.08 17.48 5.08
CA ALA A 100 20.57 18.55 4.24
C ALA A 100 21.12 18.42 2.82
N ILE A 101 20.45 19.08 1.88
CA ILE A 101 20.86 19.15 0.47
C ILE A 101 22.33 19.59 0.39
N LYS A 102 23.16 18.76 -0.25
CA LYS A 102 24.54 19.10 -0.58
C LYS A 102 24.64 19.60 -2.01
N THR A 103 25.41 20.64 -2.21
CA THR A 103 25.79 21.10 -3.55
C THR A 103 27.05 20.37 -3.98
N VAL A 104 26.96 19.64 -5.10
CA VAL A 104 28.10 18.94 -5.69
C VAL A 104 28.54 19.75 -6.90
N SER A 105 29.80 20.15 -6.93
CA SER A 105 30.35 20.87 -8.08
C SER A 105 30.59 19.90 -9.26
N ALA A 106 30.07 20.24 -10.42
CA ALA A 106 30.29 19.51 -11.67
C ALA A 106 31.33 20.18 -12.57
N GLY A 107 32.34 20.83 -11.99
CA GLY A 107 33.35 21.57 -12.74
C GLY A 107 32.78 22.84 -13.39
N SER A 108 33.18 23.12 -14.63
CA SER A 108 32.75 24.32 -15.35
C SER A 108 31.29 24.25 -15.85
N THR A 109 30.61 23.11 -15.74
CA THR A 109 29.29 22.87 -16.30
C THR A 109 28.11 23.09 -15.33
N GLY A 110 28.39 23.40 -14.07
CA GLY A 110 27.35 23.70 -13.08
C GLY A 110 27.52 23.01 -11.74
N SER A 111 26.44 22.96 -10.98
CA SER A 111 26.37 22.28 -9.70
C SER A 111 25.06 21.51 -9.57
N TYR A 112 25.09 20.39 -8.80
CA TYR A 112 23.93 19.58 -8.49
C TYR A 112 23.59 19.72 -7.02
N LYS A 113 22.29 19.79 -6.71
CA LYS A 113 21.79 19.68 -5.34
C LYS A 113 21.40 18.23 -5.08
N CYS A 114 21.98 17.61 -4.08
CA CYS A 114 21.77 16.21 -3.77
C CYS A 114 21.30 16.04 -2.32
N THR A 115 20.33 15.16 -2.13
CA THR A 115 19.85 14.73 -0.81
C THR A 115 20.44 13.37 -0.48
N GLY A 116 21.11 13.25 0.67
CA GLY A 116 21.67 11.99 1.15
C GLY A 116 20.59 11.13 1.82
N VAL A 117 20.60 9.83 1.51
CA VAL A 117 19.74 8.84 2.15
C VAL A 117 20.56 7.62 2.58
N LYS A 118 20.14 6.95 3.66
CA LYS A 118 20.74 5.69 4.11
C LYS A 118 19.90 4.52 3.64
N LEU A 119 20.42 3.75 2.69
CA LEU A 119 19.78 2.53 2.22
C LEU A 119 20.03 1.32 3.14
N SER A 120 21.14 1.33 3.88
CA SER A 120 21.46 0.27 4.86
C SER A 120 20.57 0.28 6.10
N GLU A 121 19.89 1.39 6.33
CA GLU A 121 18.94 1.55 7.45
C GLU A 121 17.58 1.93 6.88
N PRO A 122 16.74 0.95 6.48
CA PRO A 122 15.45 1.24 5.89
C PRO A 122 14.56 2.00 6.89
N LYS A 123 13.89 3.03 6.40
CA LYS A 123 12.88 3.73 7.18
C LYS A 123 11.62 2.88 7.23
N ILE A 124 11.08 2.66 8.43
CA ILE A 124 9.81 1.98 8.60
C ILE A 124 8.70 2.98 8.26
N ILE A 125 7.89 2.62 7.28
CA ILE A 125 6.67 3.31 6.89
C ILE A 125 5.52 2.66 7.65
N LYS A 126 4.73 3.46 8.35
CA LYS A 126 3.50 3.01 9.02
C LYS A 126 2.39 3.95 8.65
N GLY A 127 1.18 3.42 8.47
CA GLY A 127 0.06 4.30 8.16
C GLY A 127 -1.16 3.58 7.64
N THR A 128 -2.04 4.37 7.05
CA THR A 128 -3.27 3.96 6.40
C THR A 128 -3.22 4.39 4.94
N ALA A 129 -3.61 3.53 4.03
CA ALA A 129 -3.71 3.83 2.61
C ALA A 129 -5.17 3.88 2.16
N MET A 130 -5.52 4.85 1.30
CA MET A 130 -6.78 4.88 0.56
C MET A 130 -6.47 4.75 -0.92
N ILE A 131 -7.10 3.79 -1.54
CA ILE A 131 -7.03 3.53 -2.98
C ILE A 131 -8.36 3.95 -3.57
N ILE A 132 -8.31 4.83 -4.57
CA ILE A 132 -9.50 5.36 -5.26
C ILE A 132 -9.55 4.77 -6.66
N SER A 133 -10.72 4.27 -7.06
CA SER A 133 -10.95 3.72 -8.40
C SER A 133 -10.77 4.76 -9.51
N GLU A 134 -10.52 4.30 -10.76
CA GLU A 134 -10.28 5.19 -11.90
C GLU A 134 -11.48 6.08 -12.24
N ASP A 135 -12.68 5.60 -11.97
CA ASP A 135 -13.93 6.37 -12.13
C ASP A 135 -14.25 7.30 -10.95
N GLU A 136 -13.38 7.33 -9.94
CA GLU A 136 -13.52 8.12 -8.70
C GLU A 136 -14.83 7.91 -7.95
N GLN A 137 -15.48 6.75 -8.12
CA GLN A 137 -16.73 6.44 -7.44
C GLN A 137 -16.55 5.57 -6.21
N TYR A 138 -15.47 4.80 -6.14
CA TYR A 138 -15.24 3.82 -5.09
C TYR A 138 -13.87 4.01 -4.45
N CYS A 139 -13.79 3.65 -3.19
CA CYS A 139 -12.53 3.63 -2.47
C CYS A 139 -12.38 2.34 -1.64
N MET A 140 -11.12 1.98 -1.42
CA MET A 140 -10.72 0.96 -0.47
C MET A 140 -9.72 1.58 0.50
N ILE A 141 -9.98 1.48 1.80
CA ILE A 141 -9.09 1.98 2.86
C ILE A 141 -8.48 0.78 3.55
N ILE A 142 -7.16 0.75 3.62
CA ILE A 142 -6.38 -0.31 4.27
C ILE A 142 -5.64 0.31 5.43
N ARG A 143 -5.95 -0.10 6.65
CA ARG A 143 -5.41 0.45 7.89
C ARG A 143 -4.21 -0.35 8.39
N ASN A 144 -3.47 0.25 9.31
CA ASN A 144 -2.38 -0.36 10.05
C ASN A 144 -1.33 -1.08 9.17
N LEU A 145 -0.96 -0.42 8.09
CA LEU A 145 0.11 -0.87 7.21
C LEU A 145 1.48 -0.59 7.84
N LYS A 146 2.39 -1.56 7.71
CA LYS A 146 3.79 -1.42 8.13
C LYS A 146 4.72 -2.00 7.08
N GLY A 147 5.73 -1.25 6.68
CA GLY A 147 6.67 -1.71 5.67
C GLY A 147 7.85 -0.80 5.47
N ALA A 148 8.47 -0.88 4.30
CA ALA A 148 9.60 -0.07 3.90
C ALA A 148 9.63 0.13 2.39
N ALA A 149 10.43 1.09 1.93
CA ALA A 149 10.67 1.35 0.53
C ALA A 149 12.12 1.01 0.15
N VAL A 150 12.30 0.53 -1.09
CA VAL A 150 13.60 0.31 -1.70
C VAL A 150 13.63 0.96 -3.09
N PRO A 151 14.76 1.57 -3.51
CA PRO A 151 14.88 2.11 -4.85
C PRO A 151 14.93 0.98 -5.89
N ILE A 152 14.26 1.20 -7.03
CA ILE A 152 14.33 0.36 -8.22
C ILE A 152 14.95 1.21 -9.34
N MET A 153 16.01 0.70 -9.93
CA MET A 153 16.72 1.34 -11.04
C MET A 153 16.96 0.35 -12.18
N ASP A 154 15.92 -0.38 -12.55
CA ASP A 154 15.97 -1.33 -13.65
C ASP A 154 15.80 -0.59 -14.99
N ASN A 155 16.75 -0.79 -15.91
CA ASN A 155 16.67 -0.29 -17.27
C ASN A 155 16.20 1.19 -17.40
N ILE A 156 16.98 2.11 -16.83
CA ILE A 156 16.69 3.57 -16.76
C ILE A 156 16.45 4.23 -18.12
N SER A 157 16.81 3.59 -19.22
CA SER A 157 16.54 4.11 -20.57
C SER A 157 15.07 4.05 -20.97
N THR A 158 14.29 3.16 -20.36
CA THR A 158 12.88 2.93 -20.69
C THR A 158 11.93 3.04 -19.50
N THR A 159 12.46 2.88 -18.29
CA THR A 159 11.67 2.90 -17.04
C THR A 159 12.17 4.02 -16.12
N PRO A 160 11.31 4.90 -15.62
CA PRO A 160 11.73 5.93 -14.68
C PRO A 160 12.24 5.29 -13.37
N ILE A 161 13.18 5.96 -12.72
CA ILE A 161 13.60 5.61 -11.37
C ILE A 161 12.37 5.63 -10.47
N ALA A 162 12.17 4.56 -9.73
CA ALA A 162 11.03 4.42 -8.83
C ALA A 162 11.46 3.84 -7.48
N PHE A 163 10.59 3.98 -6.49
CA PHE A 163 10.73 3.33 -5.20
C PHE A 163 9.65 2.29 -5.04
N LYS A 164 10.03 1.03 -4.85
CA LYS A 164 9.09 -0.03 -4.48
C LYS A 164 8.77 0.10 -3.01
N VAL A 165 7.54 0.40 -2.70
CA VAL A 165 6.99 0.36 -1.34
C VAL A 165 6.38 -1.02 -1.14
N SER A 166 6.81 -1.70 -0.09
CA SER A 166 6.25 -2.99 0.31
C SER A 166 5.81 -2.90 1.76
N THR A 167 4.53 -3.06 1.98
CA THR A 167 3.91 -3.01 3.30
C THR A 167 3.12 -4.28 3.56
N VAL A 168 2.93 -4.59 4.84
CA VAL A 168 2.11 -5.70 5.32
C VAL A 168 1.07 -5.14 6.26
N LEU A 169 -0.15 -5.60 6.13
CA LEU A 169 -1.24 -5.29 7.03
C LEU A 169 -0.95 -5.90 8.41
N GLN A 170 -1.09 -5.11 9.46
CA GLN A 170 -0.98 -5.55 10.84
C GLN A 170 -2.38 -5.61 11.45
N SER A 171 -2.63 -6.58 12.31
CA SER A 171 -3.89 -6.69 13.02
C SER A 171 -4.17 -5.45 13.88
N ILE A 172 -5.44 -5.10 14.00
CA ILE A 172 -5.94 -4.07 14.89
C ILE A 172 -6.50 -4.78 16.11
N SER A 173 -6.13 -4.34 17.30
CA SER A 173 -6.51 -5.00 18.56
C SER A 173 -7.97 -4.75 18.97
N ASP A 174 -8.67 -3.85 18.30
CA ASP A 174 -10.09 -3.57 18.56
C ASP A 174 -10.95 -4.37 17.59
N ASP A 175 -11.67 -5.37 18.11
CA ASP A 175 -12.57 -6.22 17.32
C ASP A 175 -13.76 -5.47 16.71
N ALA A 176 -14.05 -4.24 17.16
CA ALA A 176 -15.09 -3.38 16.62
C ALA A 176 -14.66 -2.64 15.35
N GLU A 177 -13.37 -2.63 15.04
CA GLU A 177 -12.82 -1.90 13.92
C GLU A 177 -12.32 -2.83 12.80
N GLY A 178 -12.69 -2.53 11.56
CA GLY A 178 -12.21 -3.26 10.39
C GLY A 178 -10.78 -2.85 10.00
N GLU A 179 -10.05 -3.79 9.46
CA GLU A 179 -8.71 -3.58 8.89
C GLU A 179 -8.76 -3.03 7.47
N VAL A 180 -9.79 -3.44 6.72
CA VAL A 180 -10.04 -3.00 5.34
C VAL A 180 -11.49 -2.55 5.21
N TYR A 181 -11.69 -1.38 4.62
CA TYR A 181 -13.01 -0.81 4.37
C TYR A 181 -13.20 -0.60 2.87
N PHE A 182 -14.38 -0.94 2.39
CA PHE A 182 -14.81 -0.70 1.03
C PHE A 182 -15.97 0.28 1.05
N GLY A 183 -15.93 1.31 0.22
CA GLY A 183 -16.96 2.34 0.23
C GLY A 183 -17.08 3.09 -1.10
N THR A 184 -18.04 3.98 -1.15
CA THR A 184 -18.16 4.99 -2.21
C THR A 184 -17.25 6.17 -1.88
N TYR A 185 -16.62 6.73 -2.90
CA TYR A 185 -15.80 7.93 -2.79
C TYR A 185 -16.63 9.12 -3.29
N GLU A 186 -16.71 10.15 -2.46
CA GLU A 186 -17.25 11.45 -2.84
C GLU A 186 -16.10 12.46 -2.76
N ALA A 187 -15.69 12.99 -3.90
CA ALA A 187 -14.69 14.06 -3.92
C ALA A 187 -15.25 15.24 -3.13
N GLY A 188 -14.53 15.68 -2.10
CA GLY A 188 -14.91 16.87 -1.36
C GLY A 188 -14.96 18.09 -2.28
N ALA A 189 -16.00 18.88 -2.18
CA ALA A 189 -16.19 20.13 -2.92
C ALA A 189 -15.18 21.20 -2.50
#